data_ea3d58efb3316f8076fe5733401b6b30
#
_entry.id   ea3d58efb3316f8076fe5733401b6b30
#
_cell.length_a   1.000
_cell.length_b   1.000
_cell.length_c   1.000
_cell.angle_alpha   90.00
_cell.angle_beta   90.00
_cell.angle_gamma   90.00
#
_symmetry.space_group_name_H-M   'P 1'
#
loop_
_entity.id
_entity.type
_entity.pdbx_description
1 polymer ?
#
loop_
_entity_poly.entity_id
_entity_poly.type
_entity_poly.pdbx_seq_one_letter_code
_entity_poly.pdbx_strand_id
1 'polypeptide(L)'
;KTIHLLEPRYSTSDPIKADTLEELVELLEIDDKPQAVRTLHEYNENACDDEHFDPTKKDGLSTATLSPNKTNWALRLDSPPFVAYSATGGITFTFGGLKVDADARVIGTDWRPIPGLFCCGEMVGGLFHFNYPGGTGLVSGAVFGRIAGRSAAQYR
;
A
#
# COMPACT_ATOMS: atom_id res chain seq x y z
N LYS A 1 -3.65 19.59 4.49
CA LYS A 1 -4.63 20.02 3.47
C LYS A 1 -5.48 18.81 3.16
N THR A 2 -6.73 18.89 3.54
CA THR A 2 -7.67 17.78 3.48
C THR A 2 -7.86 17.36 2.03
N ILE A 3 -7.53 16.14 1.71
CA ILE A 3 -7.95 15.53 0.46
C ILE A 3 -9.46 15.30 0.62
N HIS A 4 -10.26 16.19 0.08
CA HIS A 4 -11.73 16.11 0.09
C HIS A 4 -12.27 15.02 -0.87
N LEU A 5 -11.45 14.08 -1.22
CA LEU A 5 -11.84 12.97 -2.06
C LEU A 5 -12.43 11.87 -1.18
N LEU A 6 -13.74 11.90 -1.05
CA LEU A 6 -14.51 10.71 -0.72
C LEU A 6 -14.32 9.68 -1.83
N GLU A 7 -13.14 9.06 -1.84
CA GLU A 7 -12.94 7.93 -2.72
C GLU A 7 -13.90 6.80 -2.31
N PRO A 8 -14.49 6.07 -3.27
CA PRO A 8 -15.42 4.98 -2.98
C PRO A 8 -14.89 3.96 -1.98
N ARG A 9 -13.56 3.79 -1.89
CA ARG A 9 -12.89 2.91 -0.94
C ARG A 9 -13.06 3.30 0.54
N TYR A 10 -13.42 4.54 0.82
CA TYR A 10 -13.69 5.03 2.17
C TYR A 10 -15.19 5.10 2.49
N SER A 11 -16.06 4.73 1.56
CA SER A 11 -17.51 4.81 1.73
C SER A 11 -18.10 3.74 2.64
N THR A 12 -17.32 2.72 3.00
CA THR A 12 -17.76 1.62 3.87
C THR A 12 -17.54 1.87 5.35
N SER A 13 -16.86 2.97 5.71
CA SER A 13 -16.58 3.36 7.09
C SER A 13 -16.83 4.85 7.24
N ASP A 14 -17.72 5.21 8.15
CA ASP A 14 -17.95 6.61 8.46
C ASP A 14 -16.73 7.19 9.18
N PRO A 15 -16.22 8.35 8.73
CA PRO A 15 -15.10 9.00 9.40
C PRO A 15 -15.52 9.60 10.73
N ILE A 16 -14.68 9.45 11.74
CA ILE A 16 -14.78 10.19 12.99
C ILE A 16 -14.11 11.54 12.77
N LYS A 17 -14.77 12.63 13.16
CA LYS A 17 -14.30 14.01 12.95
C LYS A 17 -14.31 14.77 14.26
N ALA A 18 -13.31 15.62 14.43
CA ALA A 18 -13.20 16.54 15.58
C ALA A 18 -12.42 17.81 15.20
N ASP A 19 -12.55 18.84 16.01
CA ASP A 19 -11.87 20.11 15.80
C ASP A 19 -10.51 20.18 16.51
N THR A 20 -10.25 19.25 17.46
CA THR A 20 -8.96 19.09 18.12
C THR A 20 -8.48 17.64 18.05
N LEU A 21 -7.18 17.41 18.22
CA LEU A 21 -6.60 16.06 18.26
C LEU A 21 -7.06 15.31 19.52
N GLU A 22 -7.19 16.01 20.64
CA GLU A 22 -7.67 15.46 21.89
C GLU A 22 -9.12 14.97 21.77
N GLU A 23 -10.01 15.80 21.22
CA GLU A 23 -11.39 15.42 20.94
C GLU A 23 -11.47 14.24 19.99
N LEU A 24 -10.65 14.25 18.95
CA LEU A 24 -10.60 13.12 18.01
C LEU A 24 -10.25 11.82 18.75
N VAL A 25 -9.20 11.84 19.56
CA VAL A 25 -8.75 10.67 20.32
C VAL A 25 -9.80 10.20 21.31
N GLU A 26 -10.53 11.12 21.96
CA GLU A 26 -11.62 10.75 22.87
C GLU A 26 -12.75 9.98 22.18
N LEU A 27 -13.01 10.25 20.91
CA LEU A 27 -14.02 9.58 20.11
C LEU A 27 -13.57 8.22 19.55
N LEU A 28 -12.26 7.91 19.61
CA LEU A 28 -11.73 6.64 19.12
C LEU A 28 -11.91 5.51 20.13
N GLU A 29 -12.19 4.31 19.63
CA GLU A 29 -12.22 3.06 20.39
C GLU A 29 -10.81 2.46 20.49
N ILE A 30 -9.94 3.11 21.29
CA ILE A 30 -8.56 2.67 21.54
C ILE A 30 -8.27 2.59 23.04
N ASP A 31 -7.40 1.67 23.43
CA ASP A 31 -7.14 1.36 24.85
C ASP A 31 -6.36 2.45 25.57
N ASP A 32 -5.31 3.02 24.95
CA ASP A 32 -4.44 4.02 25.58
C ASP A 32 -4.57 5.38 24.90
N LYS A 33 -5.65 6.08 25.19
CA LYS A 33 -5.93 7.44 24.69
C LYS A 33 -4.85 8.45 25.09
N PRO A 34 -4.37 8.47 26.35
CA PRO A 34 -3.29 9.37 26.73
C PRO A 34 -2.00 9.17 25.93
N GLN A 35 -1.65 7.92 25.61
CA GLN A 35 -0.50 7.63 24.77
C GLN A 35 -0.73 8.09 23.33
N ALA A 36 -1.93 7.89 22.80
CA ALA A 36 -2.27 8.35 21.43
C ALA A 36 -2.13 9.88 21.31
N VAL A 37 -2.64 10.64 22.28
CA VAL A 37 -2.48 12.12 22.30
C VAL A 37 -1.00 12.49 22.33
N ARG A 38 -0.21 11.89 23.24
CA ARG A 38 1.24 12.14 23.29
C ARG A 38 1.92 11.86 21.97
N THR A 39 1.59 10.74 21.32
CA THR A 39 2.17 10.35 20.02
C THR A 39 1.86 11.37 18.92
N LEU A 40 0.63 11.89 18.88
CA LEU A 40 0.23 12.90 17.90
C LEU A 40 0.96 14.23 18.13
N HIS A 41 1.11 14.65 19.39
CA HIS A 41 1.88 15.86 19.72
C HIS A 41 3.36 15.69 19.41
N GLU A 42 3.96 14.57 19.79
CA GLU A 42 5.36 14.25 19.48
C GLU A 42 5.59 14.23 17.96
N TYR A 43 4.66 13.67 17.20
CA TYR A 43 4.72 13.77 15.74
C TYR A 43 4.71 15.22 15.27
N ASN A 44 3.79 16.05 15.76
CA ASN A 44 3.68 17.44 15.36
C ASN A 44 4.91 18.29 15.73
N GLU A 45 5.55 18.01 16.88
CA GLU A 45 6.81 18.65 17.28
C GLU A 45 7.97 18.34 16.34
N ASN A 46 7.95 17.17 15.70
CA ASN A 46 9.00 16.69 14.81
C ASN A 46 8.64 16.82 13.31
N ALA A 47 7.42 17.22 13.00
CA ALA A 47 6.97 17.46 11.64
C ALA A 47 7.28 18.89 11.18
N CYS A 48 7.26 19.11 9.88
CA CYS A 48 7.57 20.39 9.26
C CYS A 48 6.29 21.02 8.66
N ASP A 49 6.33 22.33 8.52
CA ASP A 49 5.39 23.05 7.68
C ASP A 49 5.97 23.19 6.27
N ASP A 50 5.15 22.95 5.26
CA ASP A 50 5.51 23.19 3.87
C ASP A 50 4.36 23.89 3.15
N GLU A 51 4.58 25.13 2.77
CA GLU A 51 3.63 25.94 1.99
C GLU A 51 3.49 25.44 0.54
N HIS A 52 4.45 24.66 0.06
CA HIS A 52 4.55 24.20 -1.33
C HIS A 52 4.37 22.68 -1.45
N PHE A 53 3.58 22.08 -0.56
CA PHE A 53 3.34 20.64 -0.57
C PHE A 53 2.91 20.11 -1.94
N ASP A 54 3.68 19.18 -2.49
CA ASP A 54 3.40 18.45 -3.72
C ASP A 54 3.46 16.94 -3.44
N PRO A 55 2.31 16.24 -3.38
CA PRO A 55 2.28 14.80 -3.08
C PRO A 55 2.92 13.94 -4.17
N THR A 56 3.22 14.51 -5.34
CA THR A 56 3.84 13.78 -6.47
C THR A 56 5.35 13.76 -6.40
N LYS A 57 5.96 14.60 -5.56
CA LYS A 57 7.41 14.71 -5.41
C LYS A 57 7.85 14.39 -3.98
N LYS A 58 8.92 13.63 -3.86
CA LYS A 58 9.57 13.44 -2.56
C LYS A 58 10.26 14.76 -2.15
N ASP A 59 9.87 15.26 -0.98
CA ASP A 59 10.33 16.55 -0.45
C ASP A 59 11.47 16.43 0.59
N GLY A 60 11.70 15.20 1.12
CA GLY A 60 12.69 14.96 2.16
C GLY A 60 12.28 15.45 3.56
N LEU A 61 11.08 16.02 3.72
CA LEU A 61 10.57 16.41 5.04
C LEU A 61 10.32 15.16 5.88
N SER A 62 11.08 15.04 6.95
CA SER A 62 11.14 13.80 7.74
C SER A 62 10.93 14.08 9.22
N THR A 63 10.50 13.05 9.95
CA THR A 63 10.50 13.02 11.43
C THR A 63 11.74 12.26 11.92
N ALA A 64 12.93 12.77 11.60
CA ALA A 64 14.20 12.05 11.76
C ALA A 64 14.50 11.59 13.21
N THR A 65 13.92 12.24 14.19
CA THR A 65 14.09 11.91 15.63
C THR A 65 13.14 10.85 16.13
N LEU A 66 12.11 10.49 15.36
CA LEU A 66 11.12 9.47 15.74
C LEU A 66 11.50 8.08 15.24
N SER A 67 11.02 7.05 15.92
CA SER A 67 11.16 5.66 15.53
C SER A 67 9.82 4.93 15.61
N PRO A 68 9.25 4.47 14.47
CA PRO A 68 9.74 4.64 13.11
C PRO A 68 9.64 6.09 12.63
N ASN A 69 10.57 6.51 11.79
CA ASN A 69 10.54 7.84 11.19
C ASN A 69 9.74 7.86 9.90
N LYS A 70 9.11 9.01 9.61
CA LYS A 70 8.57 9.32 8.29
C LYS A 70 9.68 10.02 7.48
N THR A 71 9.89 9.64 6.23
CA THR A 71 11.04 10.09 5.42
C THR A 71 10.70 11.17 4.39
N ASN A 72 9.44 11.37 4.09
CA ASN A 72 8.93 12.42 3.21
C ASN A 72 7.54 12.84 3.67
N TRP A 73 7.13 14.04 3.29
CA TRP A 73 5.79 14.58 3.54
C TRP A 73 5.42 14.53 5.03
N ALA A 74 6.37 14.80 5.91
CA ALA A 74 6.14 14.88 7.34
C ALA A 74 5.51 16.23 7.69
N LEU A 75 4.26 16.43 7.30
CA LEU A 75 3.49 17.63 7.56
C LEU A 75 2.80 17.55 8.92
N ARG A 76 2.64 18.70 9.57
CA ARG A 76 1.90 18.81 10.82
C ARG A 76 0.43 18.51 10.65
N LEU A 77 -0.14 17.94 11.70
CA LEU A 77 -1.57 17.80 11.89
C LEU A 77 -2.05 19.02 12.70
N ASP A 78 -2.28 20.14 12.02
CA ASP A 78 -2.59 21.44 12.65
C ASP A 78 -3.82 22.15 12.08
N SER A 79 -4.48 21.55 11.10
CA SER A 79 -5.59 22.16 10.38
C SER A 79 -6.87 21.32 10.54
N PRO A 80 -7.83 21.76 11.37
CA PRO A 80 -9.11 21.09 11.53
C PRO A 80 -10.00 21.22 10.26
N PRO A 81 -11.03 20.37 10.09
CA PRO A 81 -11.34 19.26 11.00
C PRO A 81 -10.35 18.11 10.86
N PHE A 82 -9.99 17.49 12.00
CA PHE A 82 -9.24 16.24 12.01
C PHE A 82 -10.16 15.07 11.72
N VAL A 83 -9.65 14.08 11.00
CA VAL A 83 -10.46 12.95 10.52
C VAL A 83 -9.74 11.65 10.78
N ALA A 84 -10.42 10.67 11.37
CA ALA A 84 -9.94 9.32 11.58
C ALA A 84 -10.84 8.30 10.90
N TYR A 85 -10.21 7.25 10.36
CA TYR A 85 -10.87 6.08 9.79
C TYR A 85 -10.39 4.82 10.47
N SER A 86 -11.30 3.86 10.66
CA SER A 86 -10.91 2.51 11.04
C SER A 86 -10.08 1.87 9.93
N ALA A 87 -8.99 1.24 10.30
CA ALA A 87 -8.11 0.53 9.37
C ALA A 87 -7.71 -0.83 9.93
N THR A 88 -7.56 -1.79 9.05
CA THR A 88 -7.05 -3.12 9.39
C THR A 88 -6.01 -3.54 8.39
N GLY A 89 -5.15 -4.50 8.80
CA GLY A 89 -4.21 -5.12 7.89
C GLY A 89 -4.91 -5.97 6.85
N GLY A 90 -4.39 -5.97 5.63
CA GLY A 90 -4.89 -6.81 4.55
C GLY A 90 -3.77 -7.20 3.60
N ILE A 91 -3.95 -8.31 2.90
CA ILE A 91 -3.06 -8.75 1.82
C ILE A 91 -3.70 -8.31 0.52
N THR A 92 -3.04 -7.40 -0.17
CA THR A 92 -3.49 -6.92 -1.48
C THR A 92 -2.86 -7.71 -2.61
N PHE A 93 -1.61 -8.18 -2.41
CA PHE A 93 -0.78 -8.73 -3.46
C PHE A 93 0.32 -9.61 -2.89
N THR A 94 0.66 -10.69 -3.60
CA THR A 94 1.79 -11.56 -3.26
C THR A 94 2.96 -11.34 -4.23
N PHE A 95 4.19 -11.33 -3.72
CA PHE A 95 5.40 -11.27 -4.55
C PHE A 95 5.95 -12.66 -4.89
N GLY A 96 5.75 -13.61 -3.99
CA GLY A 96 6.11 -15.01 -4.19
C GLY A 96 5.13 -15.72 -5.12
N GLY A 97 5.55 -16.89 -5.61
CA GLY A 97 4.73 -17.72 -6.47
C GLY A 97 5.54 -18.66 -7.33
N LEU A 98 4.90 -19.25 -8.33
CA LEU A 98 5.55 -20.16 -9.26
C LEU A 98 6.45 -19.39 -10.22
N LYS A 99 7.67 -19.89 -10.41
CA LYS A 99 8.56 -19.38 -11.44
C LYS A 99 8.09 -19.87 -12.81
N VAL A 100 8.00 -18.95 -13.76
CA VAL A 100 7.66 -19.27 -15.15
C VAL A 100 8.72 -18.71 -16.11
N ASP A 101 8.80 -19.29 -17.30
CA ASP A 101 9.56 -18.71 -18.41
C ASP A 101 8.71 -17.77 -19.27
N ALA A 102 9.28 -17.29 -20.39
CA ALA A 102 8.61 -16.36 -21.30
C ALA A 102 7.38 -16.96 -22.01
N ASP A 103 7.28 -18.29 -22.04
CA ASP A 103 6.14 -19.03 -22.59
C ASP A 103 5.12 -19.42 -21.51
N ALA A 104 5.24 -18.86 -20.31
CA ALA A 104 4.42 -19.16 -19.13
C ALA A 104 4.46 -20.62 -18.65
N ARG A 105 5.51 -21.39 -19.03
CA ARG A 105 5.73 -22.74 -18.54
C ARG A 105 6.27 -22.68 -17.12
N VAL A 106 5.74 -23.48 -16.23
CA VAL A 106 6.23 -23.56 -14.85
C VAL A 106 7.60 -24.22 -14.82
N ILE A 107 8.54 -23.59 -14.12
CA ILE A 107 9.90 -24.08 -13.94
C ILE A 107 9.99 -24.89 -12.66
N GLY A 108 10.45 -26.13 -12.77
CA GLY A 108 10.70 -27.02 -11.64
C GLY A 108 11.96 -26.65 -10.84
N THR A 109 12.19 -27.38 -9.75
CA THR A 109 13.37 -27.19 -8.89
C THR A 109 14.69 -27.55 -9.56
N ASP A 110 14.63 -28.33 -10.65
CA ASP A 110 15.76 -28.64 -11.52
C ASP A 110 16.02 -27.58 -12.60
N TRP A 111 15.31 -26.43 -12.53
CA TRP A 111 15.41 -25.32 -13.46
C TRP A 111 14.95 -25.64 -14.90
N ARG A 112 14.16 -26.69 -15.06
CA ARG A 112 13.58 -27.07 -16.35
C ARG A 112 12.07 -26.84 -16.36
N PRO A 113 11.48 -26.52 -17.52
CA PRO A 113 10.04 -26.47 -17.64
C PRO A 113 9.39 -27.81 -17.31
N ILE A 114 8.36 -27.78 -16.48
CA ILE A 114 7.53 -28.97 -16.21
C ILE A 114 6.63 -29.18 -17.44
N PRO A 115 6.73 -30.35 -18.13
CA PRO A 115 5.96 -30.61 -19.32
C PRO A 115 4.44 -30.48 -19.11
N GLY A 116 3.76 -29.73 -19.97
CA GLY A 116 2.32 -29.55 -19.93
C GLY A 116 1.80 -28.66 -18.79
N LEU A 117 2.65 -28.05 -17.96
CA LEU A 117 2.24 -27.19 -16.87
C LEU A 117 2.52 -25.73 -17.19
N PHE A 118 1.44 -24.91 -17.20
CA PHE A 118 1.49 -23.48 -17.44
C PHE A 118 0.87 -22.74 -16.27
N CYS A 119 1.28 -21.49 -16.06
CA CYS A 119 0.80 -20.69 -14.95
C CYS A 119 0.60 -19.23 -15.36
N CYS A 120 -0.44 -18.60 -14.83
CA CYS A 120 -0.73 -17.18 -15.02
C CYS A 120 -1.45 -16.60 -13.79
N GLY A 121 -1.66 -15.29 -13.81
CA GLY A 121 -2.31 -14.58 -12.71
C GLY A 121 -1.37 -14.31 -11.53
N GLU A 122 -1.93 -14.07 -10.36
CA GLU A 122 -1.18 -13.70 -9.16
C GLU A 122 -0.24 -14.81 -8.66
N MET A 123 -0.53 -16.06 -9.00
CA MET A 123 0.36 -17.18 -8.63
C MET A 123 1.69 -17.21 -9.40
N VAL A 124 1.88 -16.34 -10.41
CA VAL A 124 3.19 -16.13 -11.04
C VAL A 124 4.06 -15.26 -10.15
N GLY A 125 5.13 -15.82 -9.60
CA GLY A 125 6.07 -15.14 -8.74
C GLY A 125 7.29 -14.57 -9.47
N GLY A 126 8.05 -13.73 -8.76
CA GLY A 126 9.33 -13.20 -9.20
C GLY A 126 9.27 -12.04 -10.20
N LEU A 127 8.09 -11.49 -10.47
CA LEU A 127 7.93 -10.30 -11.31
C LEU A 127 8.24 -9.00 -10.57
N PHE A 128 8.03 -8.99 -9.26
CA PHE A 128 8.15 -7.79 -8.43
C PHE A 128 9.10 -8.05 -7.26
N HIS A 129 9.72 -6.97 -6.77
CA HIS A 129 10.63 -7.00 -5.64
C HIS A 129 10.46 -5.75 -4.79
N PHE A 130 10.23 -5.89 -3.50
CA PHE A 130 9.90 -4.87 -2.49
C PHE A 130 8.63 -4.08 -2.75
N ASN A 131 8.31 -3.75 -3.98
CA ASN A 131 7.13 -2.98 -4.35
C ASN A 131 6.73 -3.28 -5.79
N TYR A 132 5.54 -2.83 -6.18
CA TYR A 132 5.01 -2.97 -7.53
C TYR A 132 4.32 -1.67 -7.97
N PRO A 133 4.39 -1.29 -9.25
CA PRO A 133 3.60 -0.18 -9.78
C PRO A 133 2.10 -0.49 -9.80
N GLY A 134 1.25 0.49 -9.47
CA GLY A 134 -0.19 0.32 -9.46
C GLY A 134 -0.73 -0.22 -10.80
N GLY A 135 -1.65 -1.18 -10.74
CA GLY A 135 -2.27 -1.82 -11.90
C GLY A 135 -1.47 -2.96 -12.53
N THR A 136 -0.18 -3.14 -12.17
CA THR A 136 0.68 -4.15 -12.80
C THR A 136 0.27 -5.60 -12.47
N GLY A 137 -0.38 -5.83 -11.33
CA GLY A 137 -0.92 -7.16 -10.99
C GLY A 137 -1.99 -7.61 -11.99
N LEU A 138 -2.93 -6.73 -12.34
CA LEU A 138 -3.96 -7.00 -13.36
C LEU A 138 -3.34 -7.20 -14.75
N VAL A 139 -2.39 -6.34 -15.11
CA VAL A 139 -1.71 -6.41 -16.43
C VAL A 139 -0.90 -7.69 -16.54
N SER A 140 -0.14 -8.09 -15.50
CA SER A 140 0.60 -9.34 -15.51
C SER A 140 -0.31 -10.55 -15.67
N GLY A 141 -1.46 -10.55 -14.99
CA GLY A 141 -2.49 -11.59 -15.13
C GLY A 141 -3.01 -11.71 -16.57
N ALA A 142 -3.30 -10.58 -17.21
CA ALA A 142 -3.77 -10.53 -18.58
C ALA A 142 -2.69 -11.00 -19.60
N VAL A 143 -1.45 -10.54 -19.44
CA VAL A 143 -0.32 -10.88 -20.32
C VAL A 143 0.02 -12.37 -20.21
N PHE A 144 0.30 -12.86 -18.99
CA PHE A 144 0.63 -14.26 -18.78
C PHE A 144 -0.56 -15.18 -19.07
N GLY A 145 -1.80 -14.76 -18.82
CA GLY A 145 -2.99 -15.52 -19.20
C GLY A 145 -3.08 -15.74 -20.71
N ARG A 146 -2.80 -14.71 -21.52
CA ARG A 146 -2.76 -14.82 -22.98
C ARG A 146 -1.61 -15.73 -23.44
N ILE A 147 -0.42 -15.60 -22.85
CA ILE A 147 0.75 -16.42 -23.20
C ILE A 147 0.50 -17.87 -22.82
N ALA A 148 0.09 -18.15 -21.59
CA ALA A 148 -0.20 -19.49 -21.11
C ALA A 148 -1.26 -20.20 -21.96
N GLY A 149 -2.37 -19.49 -22.28
CA GLY A 149 -3.42 -20.05 -23.14
C GLY A 149 -2.93 -20.42 -24.53
N ARG A 150 -2.08 -19.55 -25.14
CA ARG A 150 -1.47 -19.86 -26.44
C ARG A 150 -0.53 -21.06 -26.36
N SER A 151 0.37 -21.06 -25.38
CA SER A 151 1.36 -22.11 -25.19
C SER A 151 0.69 -23.45 -24.90
N ALA A 152 -0.36 -23.48 -24.07
CA ALA A 152 -1.12 -24.68 -23.78
C ALA A 152 -1.85 -25.24 -25.02
N ALA A 153 -2.44 -24.37 -25.85
CA ALA A 153 -3.12 -24.77 -27.08
C ALA A 153 -2.17 -25.35 -28.15
N GLN A 154 -0.90 -24.95 -28.10
CA GLN A 154 0.15 -25.43 -29.03
C GLN A 154 0.96 -26.62 -28.46
N TYR A 155 0.74 -26.95 -27.21
CA TYR A 155 1.43 -28.06 -26.55
C TYR A 155 0.95 -29.40 -27.11
N ARG A 156 1.89 -30.27 -27.56
CA ARG A 156 1.65 -31.61 -28.11
C ARG A 156 2.54 -32.63 -27.41
#